data_a83109d3c53723afb75cfdbc40ede6a3
#
_entry.id   a83109d3c53723afb75cfdbc40ede6a3
#
_cell.length_a   1.000
_cell.length_b   1.000
_cell.length_c   1.000
_cell.angle_alpha   90.00
_cell.angle_beta   90.00
_cell.angle_gamma   90.00
#
_symmetry.space_group_name_H-M   'P 1'
#
loop_
_entity.id
_entity.type
_entity.pdbx_description
1 polymer ?
#
loop_
_entity_poly.entity_id
_entity_poly.type
_entity_poly.pdbx_seq_one_letter_code
_entity_poly.pdbx_strand_id
1 'polypeptide(L)'
;ALFPHMTVYENLAFPLRVRKIPKDEADKKIDKALSMVSLQGFAARMPGQLSGGQQQRVAVARSLVFDPQLVLMDEPLGALDKNLRESMQYEIKHIHESIGVTVVYVTHDQSEALTMSNRIAVFNDGKVQQLSSPDELYEKPVNSFVAEFIGENNTFAGEVSDISGGKCKVKLANAEILANPISVKGKGEKTTV
;
A
#
# COMPACT_ATOMS: atom_id res chain seq x y z
N ALA A 1 -13.69 -8.80 3.26
CA ALA A 1 -14.94 -8.57 3.97
C ALA A 1 -15.16 -9.60 5.07
N LEU A 2 -15.87 -9.24 6.16
CA LEU A 2 -16.25 -10.17 7.23
C LEU A 2 -17.46 -11.01 6.79
N PHE A 3 -17.62 -12.17 7.41
CA PHE A 3 -18.83 -12.99 7.27
C PHE A 3 -19.95 -12.33 8.11
N PRO A 4 -21.01 -11.79 7.47
CA PRO A 4 -21.99 -10.95 8.16
C PRO A 4 -22.90 -11.72 9.13
N HIS A 5 -23.01 -13.03 8.96
CA HIS A 5 -23.83 -13.94 9.76
C HIS A 5 -23.04 -14.62 10.90
N MET A 6 -21.78 -14.26 11.08
CA MET A 6 -20.90 -14.74 12.15
C MET A 6 -20.52 -13.61 13.09
N THR A 7 -20.43 -13.90 14.36
CA THR A 7 -19.87 -12.98 15.38
C THR A 7 -18.40 -12.67 15.07
N VAL A 8 -17.83 -11.68 15.76
CA VAL A 8 -16.39 -11.37 15.70
C VAL A 8 -15.57 -12.60 16.06
N TYR A 9 -15.92 -13.29 17.16
CA TYR A 9 -15.25 -14.54 17.56
C TYR A 9 -15.31 -15.59 16.45
N GLU A 10 -16.47 -15.84 15.87
CA GLU A 10 -16.64 -16.83 14.81
C GLU A 10 -15.85 -16.49 13.53
N ASN A 11 -15.79 -15.20 13.18
CA ASN A 11 -14.95 -14.73 12.07
C ASN A 11 -13.47 -15.05 12.31
N LEU A 12 -12.95 -14.84 13.52
CA LEU A 12 -11.56 -15.17 13.87
C LEU A 12 -11.34 -16.67 14.04
N ALA A 13 -12.32 -17.40 14.57
CA ALA A 13 -12.25 -18.84 14.75
C ALA A 13 -12.28 -19.61 13.41
N PHE A 14 -12.87 -19.04 12.37
CA PHE A 14 -13.02 -19.70 11.08
C PHE A 14 -11.69 -20.21 10.49
N PRO A 15 -10.64 -19.38 10.30
CA PRO A 15 -9.37 -19.85 9.76
C PRO A 15 -8.66 -20.85 10.68
N LEU A 16 -8.87 -20.79 11.98
CA LEU A 16 -8.31 -21.75 12.94
C LEU A 16 -9.00 -23.11 12.85
N ARG A 17 -10.33 -23.12 12.72
CA ARG A 17 -11.11 -24.36 12.51
C ARG A 17 -10.71 -25.06 11.21
N VAL A 18 -10.54 -24.33 10.12
CA VAL A 18 -10.07 -24.90 8.84
C VAL A 18 -8.71 -25.58 9.01
N ARG A 19 -7.84 -25.03 9.86
CA ARG A 19 -6.52 -25.58 10.20
C ARG A 19 -6.55 -26.64 11.29
N LYS A 20 -7.74 -27.00 11.78
CA LYS A 20 -7.97 -28.00 12.85
C LYS A 20 -7.22 -27.68 14.15
N ILE A 21 -7.06 -26.40 14.46
CA ILE A 21 -6.47 -25.96 15.73
C ILE A 21 -7.43 -26.33 16.88
N PRO A 22 -6.95 -26.93 17.97
CA PRO A 22 -7.75 -27.27 19.14
C PRO A 22 -8.43 -26.01 19.74
N LYS A 23 -9.64 -26.18 20.30
CA LYS A 23 -10.43 -25.04 20.78
C LYS A 23 -9.69 -24.18 21.81
N ASP A 24 -9.05 -24.80 22.79
CA ASP A 24 -8.34 -24.07 23.87
C ASP A 24 -7.16 -23.24 23.35
N GLU A 25 -6.50 -23.71 22.28
CA GLU A 25 -5.46 -22.95 21.59
C GLU A 25 -6.06 -21.85 20.71
N ALA A 26 -7.16 -22.15 20.01
CA ALA A 26 -7.88 -21.18 19.19
C ALA A 26 -8.37 -20.00 20.03
N ASP A 27 -8.96 -20.25 21.21
CA ASP A 27 -9.44 -19.22 22.11
C ASP A 27 -8.30 -18.26 22.53
N LYS A 28 -7.13 -18.79 22.88
CA LYS A 28 -5.94 -17.97 23.22
C LYS A 28 -5.45 -17.12 22.03
N LYS A 29 -5.46 -17.70 20.83
CA LYS A 29 -5.08 -16.97 19.60
C LYS A 29 -6.07 -15.86 19.26
N ILE A 30 -7.37 -16.11 19.45
CA ILE A 30 -8.42 -15.12 19.23
C ILE A 30 -8.30 -13.96 20.22
N ASP A 31 -8.12 -14.24 21.52
CA ASP A 31 -7.95 -13.23 22.55
C ASP A 31 -6.71 -12.36 22.25
N LYS A 32 -5.60 -12.99 21.88
CA LYS A 32 -4.38 -12.28 21.44
C LYS A 32 -4.64 -11.40 20.23
N ALA A 33 -5.33 -11.92 19.21
CA ALA A 33 -5.64 -11.17 17.99
C ALA A 33 -6.56 -9.98 18.26
N LEU A 34 -7.59 -10.14 19.10
CA LEU A 34 -8.46 -9.04 19.51
C LEU A 34 -7.72 -7.99 20.34
N SER A 35 -6.77 -8.41 21.18
CA SER A 35 -5.93 -7.50 21.94
C SER A 35 -5.05 -6.64 21.04
N MET A 36 -4.43 -7.24 20.02
CA MET A 36 -3.56 -6.54 19.04
C MET A 36 -4.28 -5.41 18.30
N VAL A 37 -5.57 -5.58 18.04
CA VAL A 37 -6.38 -4.58 17.31
C VAL A 37 -7.26 -3.73 18.24
N SER A 38 -7.02 -3.77 19.58
CA SER A 38 -7.75 -3.00 20.58
C SER A 38 -9.28 -3.23 20.56
N LEU A 39 -9.70 -4.49 20.37
CA LEU A 39 -11.11 -4.90 20.32
C LEU A 39 -11.45 -5.96 21.37
N GLN A 40 -10.78 -5.93 22.53
CA GLN A 40 -11.15 -6.77 23.67
C GLN A 40 -12.61 -6.51 24.07
N GLY A 41 -13.37 -7.55 24.35
CA GLY A 41 -14.79 -7.46 24.70
C GLY A 41 -15.76 -7.37 23.50
N PHE A 42 -15.27 -7.38 22.26
CA PHE A 42 -16.10 -7.34 21.07
C PHE A 42 -16.43 -8.73 20.49
N ALA A 43 -15.92 -9.79 21.08
CA ALA A 43 -16.02 -11.17 20.57
C ALA A 43 -17.46 -11.61 20.21
N ALA A 44 -18.44 -11.24 21.04
CA ALA A 44 -19.84 -11.62 20.84
C ALA A 44 -20.62 -10.72 19.85
N ARG A 45 -20.04 -9.61 19.39
CA ARG A 45 -20.72 -8.69 18.46
C ARG A 45 -20.80 -9.24 17.06
N MET A 46 -21.85 -8.87 16.34
CA MET A 46 -22.01 -9.10 14.91
C MET A 46 -21.33 -7.97 14.12
N PRO A 47 -20.85 -8.20 12.88
CA PRO A 47 -20.25 -7.15 12.04
C PRO A 47 -21.12 -5.90 11.89
N GLY A 48 -22.45 -6.05 11.76
CA GLY A 48 -23.37 -4.91 11.67
C GLY A 48 -23.46 -4.03 12.93
N GLN A 49 -22.91 -4.47 14.06
CA GLN A 49 -22.83 -3.73 15.31
C GLN A 49 -21.50 -2.99 15.49
N LEU A 50 -20.64 -3.00 14.45
CA LEU A 50 -19.31 -2.40 14.45
C LEU A 50 -19.27 -1.21 13.50
N SER A 51 -18.47 -0.20 13.83
CA SER A 51 -18.10 0.84 12.86
C SER A 51 -17.25 0.27 11.73
N GLY A 52 -17.13 0.98 10.59
CA GLY A 52 -16.31 0.57 9.44
C GLY A 52 -14.86 0.27 9.84
N GLY A 53 -14.23 1.12 10.65
CA GLY A 53 -12.87 0.90 11.14
C GLY A 53 -12.76 -0.30 12.11
N GLN A 54 -13.79 -0.55 12.95
CA GLN A 54 -13.82 -1.75 13.77
C GLN A 54 -13.95 -3.02 12.93
N GLN A 55 -14.78 -3.00 11.89
CA GLN A 55 -14.88 -4.12 10.94
C GLN A 55 -13.55 -4.39 10.25
N GLN A 56 -12.86 -3.33 9.83
CA GLN A 56 -11.54 -3.44 9.21
C GLN A 56 -10.52 -4.04 10.15
N ARG A 57 -10.46 -3.59 11.41
CA ARG A 57 -9.59 -4.17 12.44
C ARG A 57 -9.87 -5.66 12.68
N VAL A 58 -11.12 -6.06 12.73
CA VAL A 58 -11.48 -7.49 12.81
C VAL A 58 -11.01 -8.26 11.57
N ALA A 59 -11.11 -7.68 10.38
CA ALA A 59 -10.63 -8.32 9.14
C ALA A 59 -9.10 -8.51 9.16
N VAL A 60 -8.35 -7.50 9.63
CA VAL A 60 -6.89 -7.60 9.83
C VAL A 60 -6.57 -8.66 10.88
N ALA A 61 -7.22 -8.64 12.06
CA ALA A 61 -7.05 -9.65 13.10
C ALA A 61 -7.31 -11.07 12.58
N ARG A 62 -8.35 -11.26 11.77
CA ARG A 62 -8.66 -12.56 11.14
C ARG A 62 -7.55 -13.06 10.22
N SER A 63 -6.88 -12.15 9.50
CA SER A 63 -5.76 -12.52 8.63
C SER A 63 -4.50 -12.88 9.40
N LEU A 64 -4.37 -12.45 10.65
CA LEU A 64 -3.20 -12.62 11.52
C LEU A 64 -3.36 -13.74 12.56
N VAL A 65 -4.60 -14.14 12.89
CA VAL A 65 -4.92 -15.01 14.04
C VAL A 65 -4.22 -16.38 14.03
N PHE A 66 -3.78 -16.85 12.87
CA PHE A 66 -3.08 -18.12 12.70
C PHE A 66 -1.56 -17.99 12.51
N ASP A 67 -0.99 -16.84 12.88
CA ASP A 67 0.44 -16.50 12.79
C ASP A 67 1.01 -16.75 11.38
N PRO A 68 0.50 -16.09 10.32
CA PRO A 68 0.97 -16.29 8.94
C PRO A 68 2.39 -15.74 8.76
N GLN A 69 3.14 -16.29 7.79
CA GLN A 69 4.41 -15.72 7.33
C GLN A 69 4.22 -14.56 6.34
N LEU A 70 3.10 -14.57 5.62
CA LEU A 70 2.75 -13.60 4.59
C LEU A 70 1.27 -13.26 4.68
N VAL A 71 0.95 -11.97 4.63
CA VAL A 71 -0.42 -11.45 4.53
C VAL A 71 -0.60 -10.70 3.22
N LEU A 72 -1.67 -11.01 2.51
CA LEU A 72 -2.08 -10.31 1.29
C LEU A 72 -3.27 -9.41 1.61
N MET A 73 -3.14 -8.12 1.34
CA MET A 73 -4.19 -7.12 1.53
C MET A 73 -4.51 -6.48 0.18
N ASP A 74 -5.74 -6.63 -0.26
CA ASP A 74 -6.22 -6.08 -1.53
C ASP A 74 -7.19 -4.93 -1.23
N GLU A 75 -6.77 -3.69 -1.51
CA GLU A 75 -7.50 -2.43 -1.25
C GLU A 75 -8.20 -2.38 0.13
N PRO A 76 -7.49 -2.68 1.23
CA PRO A 76 -8.16 -2.86 2.51
C PRO A 76 -8.84 -1.60 3.05
N LEU A 77 -8.41 -0.41 2.63
CA LEU A 77 -8.91 0.87 3.13
C LEU A 77 -9.83 1.61 2.14
N GLY A 78 -10.07 1.05 0.95
CA GLY A 78 -10.79 1.71 -0.14
C GLY A 78 -12.23 2.12 0.18
N ALA A 79 -12.90 1.42 1.11
CA ALA A 79 -14.29 1.71 1.49
C ALA A 79 -14.42 2.70 2.68
N LEU A 80 -13.30 3.24 3.21
CA LEU A 80 -13.29 4.13 4.36
C LEU A 80 -13.26 5.60 3.95
N ASP A 81 -13.88 6.47 4.76
CA ASP A 81 -13.71 7.91 4.63
C ASP A 81 -12.25 8.32 4.91
N LYS A 82 -11.88 9.54 4.48
CA LYS A 82 -10.49 10.01 4.52
C LYS A 82 -9.88 9.96 5.92
N ASN A 83 -10.57 10.51 6.92
CA ASN A 83 -10.03 10.60 8.29
C ASN A 83 -9.84 9.21 8.92
N LEU A 84 -10.81 8.32 8.69
CA LEU A 84 -10.74 6.95 9.19
C LEU A 84 -9.65 6.16 8.45
N ARG A 85 -9.47 6.40 7.15
CA ARG A 85 -8.41 5.78 6.34
C ARG A 85 -7.03 6.15 6.88
N GLU A 86 -6.75 7.43 7.10
CA GLU A 86 -5.48 7.90 7.66
C GLU A 86 -5.20 7.27 9.05
N SER A 87 -6.20 7.23 9.93
CA SER A 87 -6.07 6.57 11.23
C SER A 87 -5.74 5.07 11.08
N MET A 88 -6.42 4.38 10.17
CA MET A 88 -6.21 2.95 9.93
C MET A 88 -4.86 2.62 9.30
N GLN A 89 -4.29 3.50 8.48
CA GLN A 89 -2.92 3.35 7.96
C GLN A 89 -1.91 3.25 9.11
N TYR A 90 -1.97 4.17 10.06
CA TYR A 90 -1.09 4.15 11.25
C TYR A 90 -1.28 2.88 12.09
N GLU A 91 -2.54 2.47 12.30
CA GLU A 91 -2.82 1.25 13.08
C GLU A 91 -2.27 -0.01 12.39
N ILE A 92 -2.49 -0.17 11.09
CA ILE A 92 -1.98 -1.33 10.33
C ILE A 92 -0.45 -1.34 10.32
N LYS A 93 0.18 -0.18 10.12
CA LYS A 93 1.64 -0.04 10.18
C LYS A 93 2.19 -0.44 11.55
N HIS A 94 1.61 0.05 12.63
CA HIS A 94 1.99 -0.30 13.99
C HIS A 94 1.85 -1.82 14.27
N ILE A 95 0.75 -2.42 13.83
CA ILE A 95 0.54 -3.87 13.93
C ILE A 95 1.62 -4.62 13.15
N HIS A 96 1.90 -4.22 11.91
CA HIS A 96 2.95 -4.80 11.09
C HIS A 96 4.31 -4.74 11.77
N GLU A 97 4.72 -3.58 12.27
CA GLU A 97 5.99 -3.37 12.97
C GLU A 97 6.10 -4.22 14.26
N SER A 98 4.99 -4.38 15.00
CA SER A 98 4.97 -5.15 16.23
C SER A 98 5.06 -6.66 16.04
N ILE A 99 4.56 -7.18 14.90
CA ILE A 99 4.50 -8.62 14.62
C ILE A 99 5.66 -9.06 13.72
N GLY A 100 6.17 -8.18 12.86
CA GLY A 100 7.24 -8.49 11.92
C GLY A 100 6.82 -9.42 10.77
N VAL A 101 5.50 -9.49 10.46
CA VAL A 101 4.98 -10.31 9.36
C VAL A 101 5.23 -9.63 8.01
N THR A 102 5.53 -10.40 6.97
CA THR A 102 5.58 -9.85 5.61
C THR A 102 4.18 -9.52 5.11
N VAL A 103 3.97 -8.31 4.60
CA VAL A 103 2.70 -7.87 4.02
C VAL A 103 2.88 -7.47 2.56
N VAL A 104 2.05 -8.00 1.68
CA VAL A 104 1.85 -7.48 0.32
C VAL A 104 0.54 -6.71 0.32
N TYR A 105 0.65 -5.42 0.10
CA TYR A 105 -0.46 -4.47 0.17
C TYR A 105 -0.74 -3.91 -1.23
N VAL A 106 -1.93 -4.13 -1.75
CA VAL A 106 -2.38 -3.59 -3.05
C VAL A 106 -3.26 -2.38 -2.79
N THR A 107 -2.94 -1.28 -3.43
CA THR A 107 -3.72 -0.03 -3.36
C THR A 107 -3.58 0.77 -4.65
N HIS A 108 -4.57 1.58 -4.95
CA HIS A 108 -4.51 2.63 -5.98
C HIS A 108 -4.23 4.01 -5.36
N ASP A 109 -4.17 4.12 -4.04
CA ASP A 109 -3.86 5.36 -3.33
C ASP A 109 -2.35 5.49 -3.13
N GLN A 110 -1.78 6.52 -3.76
CA GLN A 110 -0.33 6.80 -3.71
C GLN A 110 0.13 7.15 -2.29
N SER A 111 -0.71 7.88 -1.54
CA SER A 111 -0.39 8.27 -0.17
C SER A 111 -0.27 7.05 0.74
N GLU A 112 -1.15 6.05 0.57
CA GLU A 112 -1.06 4.77 1.29
C GLU A 112 0.27 4.07 0.96
N ALA A 113 0.59 3.93 -0.34
CA ALA A 113 1.80 3.27 -0.77
C ALA A 113 3.06 3.95 -0.20
N LEU A 114 3.16 5.27 -0.31
CA LEU A 114 4.32 6.03 0.15
C LEU A 114 4.48 6.03 1.68
N THR A 115 3.37 6.05 2.43
CA THR A 115 3.41 6.15 3.90
C THR A 115 3.65 4.81 4.58
N MET A 116 3.09 3.72 4.03
CA MET A 116 3.05 2.43 4.72
C MET A 116 4.14 1.46 4.29
N SER A 117 4.66 1.59 3.07
CA SER A 117 5.49 0.54 2.46
C SER A 117 6.99 0.73 2.68
N ASN A 118 7.71 -0.37 2.80
CA ASN A 118 9.18 -0.38 2.74
C ASN A 118 9.67 -0.40 1.27
N ARG A 119 8.89 -1.01 0.38
CA ARG A 119 9.14 -1.09 -1.06
C ARG A 119 7.83 -0.98 -1.82
N ILE A 120 7.85 -0.29 -2.95
CA ILE A 120 6.68 -0.08 -3.81
C ILE A 120 6.97 -0.64 -5.19
N ALA A 121 6.04 -1.44 -5.70
CA ALA A 121 6.02 -1.90 -7.08
C ALA A 121 4.94 -1.12 -7.85
N VAL A 122 5.36 -0.32 -8.82
CA VAL A 122 4.44 0.38 -9.74
C VAL A 122 4.15 -0.53 -10.93
N PHE A 123 2.87 -0.81 -11.16
CA PHE A 123 2.40 -1.65 -12.26
C PHE A 123 1.76 -0.81 -13.37
N ASN A 124 2.06 -1.16 -14.61
CA ASN A 124 1.36 -0.68 -15.79
C ASN A 124 1.33 -1.77 -16.86
N ASP A 125 0.18 -1.96 -17.51
CA ASP A 125 -0.04 -2.96 -18.57
C ASP A 125 0.46 -4.37 -18.19
N GLY A 126 0.20 -4.79 -16.95
CA GLY A 126 0.58 -6.11 -16.45
C GLY A 126 2.08 -6.30 -16.19
N LYS A 127 2.87 -5.21 -16.22
CA LYS A 127 4.31 -5.23 -15.98
C LYS A 127 4.70 -4.34 -14.82
N VAL A 128 5.70 -4.77 -14.05
CA VAL A 128 6.34 -3.92 -13.05
C VAL A 128 7.20 -2.90 -13.78
N GLN A 129 6.87 -1.62 -13.63
CA GLN A 129 7.62 -0.50 -14.18
C GLN A 129 8.83 -0.16 -13.32
N GLN A 130 8.62 -0.12 -12.00
CA GLN A 130 9.68 0.12 -11.02
C GLN A 130 9.35 -0.60 -9.71
N LEU A 131 10.39 -1.07 -9.02
CA LEU A 131 10.32 -1.64 -7.68
C LEU A 131 11.45 -1.05 -6.84
N SER A 132 11.14 -0.14 -5.94
CA SER A 132 12.13 0.59 -5.13
C SER A 132 11.56 1.01 -3.77
N SER A 133 12.38 1.65 -2.93
CA SER A 133 11.89 2.35 -1.73
C SER A 133 11.02 3.55 -2.11
N PRO A 134 10.17 4.05 -1.20
CA PRO A 134 9.39 5.28 -1.43
C PRO A 134 10.25 6.47 -1.86
N ASP A 135 11.35 6.73 -1.17
CA ASP A 135 12.26 7.84 -1.46
C ASP A 135 12.88 7.72 -2.86
N GLU A 136 13.36 6.53 -3.22
CA GLU A 136 13.94 6.29 -4.54
C GLU A 136 12.89 6.37 -5.65
N LEU A 137 11.66 5.92 -5.39
CA LEU A 137 10.56 6.00 -6.33
C LEU A 137 10.19 7.45 -6.65
N TYR A 138 10.20 8.31 -5.63
CA TYR A 138 9.90 9.74 -5.75
C TYR A 138 11.05 10.52 -6.41
N GLU A 139 12.28 10.31 -5.96
CA GLU A 139 13.44 11.09 -6.40
C GLU A 139 14.04 10.63 -7.75
N LYS A 140 13.85 9.34 -8.10
CA LYS A 140 14.48 8.71 -9.27
C LYS A 140 13.49 7.82 -10.03
N PRO A 141 12.40 8.38 -10.54
CA PRO A 141 11.48 7.60 -11.38
C PRO A 141 12.19 7.14 -12.65
N VAL A 142 11.99 5.87 -13.03
CA VAL A 142 12.69 5.26 -14.18
C VAL A 142 12.12 5.68 -15.53
N ASN A 143 10.92 6.23 -15.57
CA ASN A 143 10.26 6.73 -16.78
C ASN A 143 9.19 7.77 -16.43
N SER A 144 8.65 8.44 -17.48
CA SER A 144 7.62 9.47 -17.32
C SER A 144 6.34 8.94 -16.66
N PHE A 145 5.93 7.70 -16.99
CA PHE A 145 4.76 7.08 -16.37
C PHE A 145 4.89 6.99 -14.86
N VAL A 146 6.03 6.53 -14.35
CA VAL A 146 6.27 6.44 -12.89
C VAL A 146 6.32 7.83 -12.27
N ALA A 147 6.96 8.80 -12.93
CA ALA A 147 7.02 10.19 -12.46
C ALA A 147 5.60 10.78 -12.33
N GLU A 148 4.78 10.67 -13.36
CA GLU A 148 3.39 11.16 -13.38
C GLU A 148 2.50 10.41 -12.38
N PHE A 149 2.76 9.12 -12.16
CA PHE A 149 1.98 8.30 -11.23
C PHE A 149 2.25 8.66 -9.76
N ILE A 150 3.47 9.05 -9.39
CA ILE A 150 3.88 9.21 -7.97
C ILE A 150 3.63 10.60 -7.41
N GLY A 151 3.39 11.63 -8.23
CA GLY A 151 3.23 12.98 -7.74
C GLY A 151 2.48 13.91 -8.66
N GLU A 152 2.11 15.07 -8.13
CA GLU A 152 1.63 16.18 -8.93
C GLU A 152 2.83 16.82 -9.64
N ASN A 153 3.13 16.36 -10.85
CA ASN A 153 4.23 16.86 -11.65
C ASN A 153 3.76 17.83 -12.71
N ASN A 154 4.54 18.89 -12.93
CA ASN A 154 4.38 19.72 -14.13
C ASN A 154 5.17 19.07 -15.26
N THR A 155 4.50 18.76 -16.36
CA THR A 155 5.11 18.16 -17.54
C THR A 155 5.18 19.16 -18.68
N PHE A 156 6.34 19.32 -19.28
CA PHE A 156 6.57 20.22 -20.41
C PHE A 156 7.11 19.46 -21.60
N ALA A 157 6.46 19.59 -22.74
CA ALA A 157 6.99 19.07 -23.98
C ALA A 157 8.12 19.95 -24.51
N GLY A 158 9.22 19.34 -24.92
CA GLY A 158 10.37 20.05 -25.43
C GLY A 158 11.18 19.23 -26.45
N GLU A 159 12.26 19.82 -26.93
CA GLU A 159 13.21 19.18 -27.84
C GLU A 159 14.60 19.27 -27.24
N VAL A 160 15.34 18.17 -27.26
CA VAL A 160 16.72 18.11 -26.76
C VAL A 160 17.63 18.95 -27.64
N SER A 161 18.18 20.01 -27.09
CA SER A 161 19.11 20.91 -27.79
C SER A 161 20.57 20.48 -27.65
N ASP A 162 20.95 19.90 -26.52
CA ASP A 162 22.31 19.43 -26.25
C ASP A 162 22.32 18.35 -25.16
N ILE A 163 23.33 17.46 -25.20
CA ILE A 163 23.59 16.46 -24.16
C ILE A 163 25.08 16.54 -23.83
N SER A 164 25.40 16.99 -22.62
CA SER A 164 26.77 17.10 -22.15
C SER A 164 26.87 16.96 -20.63
N GLY A 165 27.97 16.39 -20.15
CA GLY A 165 28.25 16.27 -18.71
C GLY A 165 27.20 15.51 -17.89
N GLY A 166 26.51 14.51 -18.50
CA GLY A 166 25.44 13.76 -17.81
C GLY A 166 24.11 14.51 -17.64
N LYS A 167 23.97 15.67 -18.29
CA LYS A 167 22.75 16.48 -18.34
C LYS A 167 22.31 16.68 -19.78
N CYS A 168 21.02 16.94 -19.99
CA CYS A 168 20.50 17.39 -21.26
C CYS A 168 19.88 18.78 -21.13
N LYS A 169 20.10 19.61 -22.16
CA LYS A 169 19.37 20.88 -22.31
C LYS A 169 18.13 20.60 -23.15
N VAL A 170 17.00 21.04 -22.66
CA VAL A 170 15.70 20.86 -23.34
C VAL A 170 15.12 22.23 -23.64
N LYS A 171 14.89 22.49 -24.91
CA LYS A 171 14.25 23.71 -25.42
C LYS A 171 12.76 23.55 -25.33
N LEU A 172 12.13 24.38 -24.53
CA LEU A 172 10.67 24.57 -24.42
C LEU A 172 10.23 25.69 -25.36
N ALA A 173 8.93 25.96 -25.43
CA ALA A 173 8.39 27.03 -26.28
C ALA A 173 9.03 28.40 -26.00
N ASN A 174 9.24 28.75 -24.72
CA ASN A 174 9.70 30.07 -24.27
C ASN A 174 10.92 30.02 -23.33
N ALA A 175 11.55 28.86 -23.15
CA ALA A 175 12.65 28.67 -22.21
C ALA A 175 13.56 27.51 -22.65
N GLU A 176 14.76 27.46 -22.06
CA GLU A 176 15.64 26.31 -22.11
C GLU A 176 15.91 25.88 -20.65
N ILE A 177 15.77 24.58 -20.38
CA ILE A 177 15.99 24.03 -19.05
C ILE A 177 17.06 22.94 -19.09
N LEU A 178 17.72 22.74 -17.96
CA LEU A 178 18.67 21.66 -17.74
C LEU A 178 17.98 20.50 -17.03
N ALA A 179 18.00 19.31 -17.62
CA ALA A 179 17.35 18.13 -17.11
C ALA A 179 18.31 16.92 -17.01
N ASN A 180 17.91 15.92 -16.22
CA ASN A 180 18.58 14.64 -16.20
C ASN A 180 18.02 13.76 -17.33
N PRO A 181 18.84 13.25 -18.27
CA PRO A 181 18.37 12.35 -19.31
C PRO A 181 18.07 10.97 -18.71
N ILE A 182 16.84 10.47 -18.85
CA ILE A 182 16.47 9.11 -18.42
C ILE A 182 16.43 8.19 -19.63
N SER A 183 15.72 8.57 -20.71
CA SER A 183 15.53 7.74 -21.88
C SER A 183 15.90 8.45 -23.20
N VAL A 184 16.53 9.61 -23.11
CA VAL A 184 16.89 10.45 -24.28
C VAL A 184 18.07 9.84 -25.02
N LYS A 185 17.94 9.68 -26.34
CA LYS A 185 18.94 9.06 -27.22
C LYS A 185 19.85 10.05 -27.90
N GLY A 186 19.43 11.30 -28.12
CA GLY A 186 20.23 12.28 -28.83
C GLY A 186 19.58 13.65 -28.98
N LYS A 187 20.39 14.57 -29.59
CA LYS A 187 19.93 15.92 -29.92
C LYS A 187 18.84 15.88 -30.98
N GLY A 188 17.85 16.76 -30.86
CA GLY A 188 16.68 16.84 -31.76
C GLY A 188 15.54 15.92 -31.38
N GLU A 189 15.69 15.11 -30.32
CA GLU A 189 14.63 14.23 -29.84
C GLU A 189 13.54 15.02 -29.11
N LYS A 190 12.29 14.75 -29.45
CA LYS A 190 11.15 15.27 -28.69
C LYS A 190 11.04 14.51 -27.36
N THR A 191 10.96 15.23 -26.28
CA THR A 191 10.93 14.68 -24.93
C THR A 191 9.95 15.43 -24.04
N THR A 192 9.63 14.84 -22.90
CA THR A 192 8.85 15.48 -21.82
C THR A 192 9.77 15.64 -20.60
N VAL A 193 9.69 16.79 -19.99
CA VAL A 193 10.46 17.15 -18.76
C VAL A 193 9.50 17.58 -17.68
#